data_ea01dbc20afc9dbe77beb9791cd7c7c5
#
_entry.id   ea01dbc20afc9dbe77beb9791cd7c7c5
#
_cell.length_a   1.000
_cell.length_b   1.000
_cell.length_c   1.000
_cell.angle_alpha   90.00
_cell.angle_beta   90.00
_cell.angle_gamma   90.00
#
_symmetry.space_group_name_H-M   'P 1'
#
loop_
_entity.id
_entity.type
_entity.pdbx_description
1 polymer ?
#
loop_
_entity_poly.entity_id
_entity_poly.type
_entity_poly.pdbx_seq_one_letter_code
_entity_poly.pdbx_strand_id
1 'polypeptide(L)'
;MTTRNFPVVGMSCASCSAHVDKALRSVPGVTEVAVNLPLNMANVTYDETQCNPIDLQNAVGRMGFELIVADAPSPETATPSPETLAHADANNPETAGETATAASAQMPDFEAEAQRAAAATRSRYAELRRHAYGALIVAVPLLVLSMLPDIFPGQGIVLMVLAGYSLYEFGGEFYRNALRLLRYGTSNMDTLVALSTFVAFLYSCFNLFFPHFFLAHGIEPHLYFDSAGVITAFILLGRMLEARAKNRTTATLRRLMNLQPDQVVLVMPDGTEVMKPRAEVKVGDKLLARPGDRIAVDGEVISGQSYVDESMLSGEPIPVVKEVGSSLLAGTINKNGTLCYVASRVGADTTLSQIVRLVRDAQSSKVPVQALVDRIAAIFVPVIICLALLSFVAWIILSPTHGFTHGLVALVSVLVVACPCSLGLATPTAIIVGVGRGADIGVLIKDAASLEVARKVDIVVFDKTGTITQGHPEVVEALIHDQNNIPAVIHSLEHLSTHPLSDAICRYFSAEQRMPVFRFSATPGKGLTGCIGTHTYYSGSCLLYT
;
A
#
# COMPACT_ATOMS: atom_id res chain seq x y z
N MET A 1 1.80 6.53 -21.69
CA MET A 1 2.40 5.74 -20.60
C MET A 1 1.54 5.88 -19.37
N THR A 2 1.11 4.77 -18.81
CA THR A 2 0.20 4.72 -17.66
C THR A 2 0.89 4.00 -16.51
N THR A 3 0.80 4.54 -15.28
CA THR A 3 1.31 3.89 -14.08
C THR A 3 0.13 3.30 -13.30
N ARG A 4 0.14 1.98 -13.09
CA ARG A 4 -0.88 1.27 -12.31
C ARG A 4 -0.28 0.41 -11.21
N ASN A 5 -1.04 0.24 -10.14
CA ASN A 5 -0.71 -0.61 -9.02
C ASN A 5 -1.52 -1.90 -9.10
N PHE A 6 -0.84 -3.04 -9.16
CA PHE A 6 -1.48 -4.36 -9.23
C PHE A 6 -1.23 -5.15 -7.95
N PRO A 7 -2.27 -5.71 -7.31
CA PRO A 7 -2.08 -6.68 -6.24
C PRO A 7 -1.40 -7.96 -6.78
N VAL A 8 -0.40 -8.47 -6.05
CA VAL A 8 0.30 -9.71 -6.38
C VAL A 8 0.16 -10.69 -5.24
N VAL A 9 -0.47 -11.83 -5.50
CA VAL A 9 -0.67 -12.89 -4.51
C VAL A 9 0.45 -13.94 -4.64
N GLY A 10 0.90 -14.45 -3.50
CA GLY A 10 1.91 -15.52 -3.46
C GLY A 10 3.33 -15.06 -3.09
N MET A 11 3.61 -13.77 -3.02
CA MET A 11 4.92 -13.29 -2.57
C MET A 11 5.10 -13.48 -1.07
N SER A 12 6.11 -14.24 -0.66
CA SER A 12 6.43 -14.51 0.75
C SER A 12 7.83 -14.09 1.16
N CYS A 13 8.69 -13.71 0.20
CA CYS A 13 10.10 -13.40 0.48
C CYS A 13 10.65 -12.35 -0.50
N ALA A 14 11.78 -11.72 -0.12
CA ALA A 14 12.47 -10.73 -0.95
C ALA A 14 12.85 -11.27 -2.34
N SER A 15 13.30 -12.53 -2.42
CA SER A 15 13.57 -13.20 -3.68
C SER A 15 12.30 -13.33 -4.55
N CYS A 16 11.13 -13.53 -3.93
CA CYS A 16 9.85 -13.58 -4.66
C CYS A 16 9.54 -12.23 -5.33
N SER A 17 9.72 -11.12 -4.60
CA SER A 17 9.50 -9.79 -5.16
C SER A 17 10.48 -9.46 -6.30
N ALA A 18 11.73 -9.93 -6.19
CA ALA A 18 12.74 -9.78 -7.26
C ALA A 18 12.38 -10.57 -8.52
N HIS A 19 11.80 -11.76 -8.37
CA HIS A 19 11.32 -12.55 -9.51
C HIS A 19 10.11 -11.91 -10.20
N VAL A 20 9.16 -11.39 -9.43
CA VAL A 20 8.02 -10.64 -9.97
C VAL A 20 8.49 -9.38 -10.70
N ASP A 21 9.43 -8.63 -10.12
CA ASP A 21 10.03 -7.45 -10.76
C ASP A 21 10.70 -7.82 -12.11
N LYS A 22 11.50 -8.88 -12.13
CA LYS A 22 12.15 -9.36 -13.34
C LYS A 22 11.16 -9.84 -14.40
N ALA A 23 10.08 -10.54 -13.99
CA ALA A 23 9.03 -11.00 -14.89
C ALA A 23 8.31 -9.82 -15.55
N LEU A 24 7.92 -8.82 -14.75
CA LEU A 24 7.24 -7.63 -15.26
C LEU A 24 8.12 -6.80 -16.19
N ARG A 25 9.41 -6.61 -15.87
CA ARG A 25 10.37 -5.90 -16.73
C ARG A 25 10.65 -6.63 -18.06
N SER A 26 10.40 -7.93 -18.13
CA SER A 26 10.59 -8.70 -19.37
C SER A 26 9.45 -8.52 -20.37
N VAL A 27 8.34 -7.88 -19.99
CA VAL A 27 7.20 -7.65 -20.88
C VAL A 27 7.48 -6.42 -21.75
N PRO A 28 7.36 -6.52 -23.08
CA PRO A 28 7.52 -5.39 -23.99
C PRO A 28 6.55 -4.26 -23.63
N GLY A 29 7.01 -3.01 -23.67
CA GLY A 29 6.20 -1.83 -23.32
C GLY A 29 6.23 -1.45 -21.84
N VAL A 30 6.86 -2.24 -20.96
CA VAL A 30 7.06 -1.89 -19.55
C VAL A 30 8.34 -1.06 -19.40
N THR A 31 8.22 0.13 -18.80
CA THR A 31 9.35 1.07 -18.61
C THR A 31 9.87 1.06 -17.18
N GLU A 32 8.97 1.01 -16.18
CA GLU A 32 9.36 1.02 -14.78
C GLU A 32 8.52 0.04 -13.98
N VAL A 33 9.17 -0.66 -13.04
CA VAL A 33 8.54 -1.61 -12.13
C VAL A 33 9.07 -1.39 -10.72
N ALA A 34 8.17 -1.30 -9.75
CA ALA A 34 8.48 -1.31 -8.33
C ALA A 34 7.56 -2.32 -7.61
N VAL A 35 8.14 -3.42 -7.14
CA VAL A 35 7.39 -4.46 -6.40
C VAL A 35 7.55 -4.25 -4.92
N ASN A 36 6.43 -4.14 -4.20
CA ASN A 36 6.36 -3.98 -2.75
C ASN A 36 5.89 -5.28 -2.11
N LEU A 37 6.81 -6.01 -1.48
CA LEU A 37 6.53 -7.27 -0.80
C LEU A 37 5.58 -7.11 0.40
N PRO A 38 5.75 -6.13 1.31
CA PRO A 38 4.85 -5.95 2.46
C PRO A 38 3.40 -5.66 2.10
N LEU A 39 3.17 -4.88 1.04
CA LEU A 39 1.82 -4.56 0.57
C LEU A 39 1.27 -5.60 -0.40
N ASN A 40 2.10 -6.54 -0.86
CA ASN A 40 1.79 -7.46 -1.95
C ASN A 40 1.32 -6.74 -3.22
N MET A 41 2.03 -5.67 -3.60
CA MET A 41 1.66 -4.81 -4.72
C MET A 41 2.83 -4.67 -5.69
N ALA A 42 2.52 -4.56 -6.98
CA ALA A 42 3.46 -4.17 -8.02
C ALA A 42 2.98 -2.86 -8.66
N ASN A 43 3.81 -1.83 -8.60
CA ASN A 43 3.62 -0.59 -9.34
C ASN A 43 4.32 -0.75 -10.68
N VAL A 44 3.58 -0.62 -11.78
CA VAL A 44 4.09 -0.84 -13.14
C VAL A 44 3.75 0.35 -14.01
N THR A 45 4.77 0.94 -14.62
CA THR A 45 4.62 1.97 -15.66
C THR A 45 4.82 1.32 -17.02
N TYR A 46 3.79 1.35 -17.86
CA TYR A 46 3.79 0.69 -19.15
C TYR A 46 3.06 1.51 -20.24
N ASP A 47 3.31 1.17 -21.47
CA ASP A 47 2.66 1.76 -22.65
C ASP A 47 1.44 0.91 -23.03
N GLU A 48 0.23 1.45 -22.86
CA GLU A 48 -1.03 0.76 -23.16
C GLU A 48 -1.19 0.37 -24.64
N THR A 49 -0.41 0.99 -25.54
CA THR A 49 -0.41 0.64 -26.96
C THR A 49 0.40 -0.63 -27.26
N GLN A 50 1.32 -1.01 -26.37
CA GLN A 50 2.24 -2.14 -26.54
C GLN A 50 2.02 -3.28 -25.56
N CYS A 51 1.39 -3.00 -24.42
CA CYS A 51 1.22 -3.95 -23.31
C CYS A 51 -0.18 -3.87 -22.73
N ASN A 52 -0.83 -5.03 -22.61
CA ASN A 52 -2.12 -5.16 -21.93
C ASN A 52 -1.89 -5.66 -20.48
N PRO A 53 -2.71 -5.27 -19.49
CA PRO A 53 -2.68 -5.84 -18.13
C PRO A 53 -2.68 -7.38 -18.08
N ILE A 54 -3.32 -8.05 -19.04
CA ILE A 54 -3.33 -9.52 -19.15
C ILE A 54 -1.91 -10.07 -19.47
N ASP A 55 -1.09 -9.34 -20.23
CA ASP A 55 0.28 -9.76 -20.53
C ASP A 55 1.16 -9.72 -19.27
N LEU A 56 0.94 -8.71 -18.42
CA LEU A 56 1.57 -8.59 -17.09
C LEU A 56 1.15 -9.76 -16.20
N GLN A 57 -0.16 -10.08 -16.18
CA GLN A 57 -0.71 -11.21 -15.43
C GLN A 57 -0.08 -12.53 -15.89
N ASN A 58 -0.01 -12.76 -17.19
CA ASN A 58 0.59 -13.96 -17.76
C ASN A 58 2.09 -14.08 -17.45
N ALA A 59 2.84 -12.97 -17.50
CA ALA A 59 4.26 -12.96 -17.17
C ALA A 59 4.51 -13.32 -15.70
N VAL A 60 3.73 -12.77 -14.78
CA VAL A 60 3.79 -13.05 -13.34
C VAL A 60 3.29 -14.47 -13.04
N GLY A 61 2.23 -14.92 -13.74
CA GLY A 61 1.66 -16.27 -13.64
C GLY A 61 2.66 -17.37 -14.01
N ARG A 62 3.51 -17.14 -15.02
CA ARG A 62 4.59 -18.08 -15.40
C ARG A 62 5.59 -18.31 -14.28
N MET A 63 5.84 -17.30 -13.44
CA MET A 63 6.71 -17.42 -12.26
C MET A 63 5.98 -18.01 -11.02
N GLY A 64 4.66 -18.25 -11.13
CA GLY A 64 3.85 -18.88 -10.11
C GLY A 64 3.29 -17.94 -9.06
N PHE A 65 3.25 -16.68 -9.38
CA PHE A 65 2.56 -15.66 -8.61
C PHE A 65 1.29 -15.25 -9.38
N GLU A 66 0.30 -14.72 -8.67
CA GLU A 66 -0.94 -14.27 -9.27
C GLU A 66 -0.99 -12.74 -9.22
N LEU A 67 -1.06 -12.08 -10.38
CA LEU A 67 -1.29 -10.65 -10.50
C LEU A 67 -2.78 -10.42 -10.73
N ILE A 68 -3.44 -9.69 -9.84
CA ILE A 68 -4.88 -9.43 -9.93
C ILE A 68 -5.10 -8.25 -10.86
N VAL A 69 -5.84 -8.50 -11.96
CA VAL A 69 -6.27 -7.51 -12.94
C VAL A 69 -7.79 -7.36 -12.84
N ALA A 70 -8.30 -6.14 -12.77
CA ALA A 70 -9.73 -5.86 -12.55
C ALA A 70 -10.64 -6.36 -13.69
N ASP A 71 -10.10 -6.50 -14.91
CA ASP A 71 -10.86 -6.85 -16.12
C ASP A 71 -10.70 -8.32 -16.56
N ALA A 72 -10.05 -9.18 -15.77
CA ALA A 72 -9.90 -10.60 -16.12
C ALA A 72 -11.12 -11.41 -15.65
N PRO A 73 -11.77 -12.21 -16.51
CA PRO A 73 -12.84 -13.12 -16.09
C PRO A 73 -12.28 -14.15 -15.10
N SER A 74 -12.99 -14.36 -14.00
CA SER A 74 -12.61 -15.31 -12.96
C SER A 74 -12.44 -16.73 -13.55
N PRO A 75 -11.40 -17.50 -13.19
CA PRO A 75 -11.17 -18.83 -13.75
C PRO A 75 -12.20 -19.91 -13.35
N GLU A 76 -13.19 -19.59 -12.54
CA GLU A 76 -14.24 -20.54 -12.10
C GLU A 76 -15.44 -20.68 -13.03
N THR A 77 -15.53 -19.96 -14.17
CA THR A 77 -16.68 -20.03 -15.10
C THR A 77 -16.35 -20.56 -16.50
N ALA A 78 -15.26 -21.29 -16.66
CA ALA A 78 -14.92 -21.94 -17.91
C ALA A 78 -15.32 -23.42 -17.92
N THR A 79 -16.63 -23.72 -17.79
CA THR A 79 -17.22 -24.94 -18.33
C THR A 79 -17.95 -24.57 -19.61
N PRO A 80 -17.55 -25.06 -20.78
CA PRO A 80 -18.27 -24.83 -22.01
C PRO A 80 -19.51 -25.72 -22.03
N SER A 81 -20.69 -25.14 -21.89
CA SER A 81 -21.95 -25.79 -22.31
C SER A 81 -22.09 -25.68 -23.83
N PRO A 82 -22.24 -26.79 -24.53
CA PRO A 82 -22.47 -26.77 -25.98
C PRO A 82 -23.95 -26.65 -26.30
N GLU A 83 -24.51 -25.46 -26.28
CA GLU A 83 -25.82 -25.17 -26.91
C GLU A 83 -26.05 -23.65 -26.86
N THR A 84 -25.72 -22.96 -27.96
CA THR A 84 -26.40 -21.79 -28.52
C THR A 84 -25.61 -21.27 -29.73
N LEU A 85 -25.57 -22.06 -30.78
CA LEU A 85 -25.33 -21.59 -32.14
C LEU A 85 -26.66 -21.65 -32.87
N ALA A 86 -27.44 -20.59 -32.85
CA ALA A 86 -28.43 -20.29 -33.88
C ALA A 86 -29.07 -18.90 -33.62
N HIS A 87 -29.09 -18.12 -34.69
CA HIS A 87 -29.74 -16.82 -34.90
C HIS A 87 -28.92 -15.56 -34.67
N ALA A 88 -28.09 -15.29 -35.69
CA ALA A 88 -27.72 -13.92 -36.04
C ALA A 88 -28.59 -13.50 -37.22
N ASP A 89 -29.59 -12.66 -37.01
CA ASP A 89 -30.27 -11.94 -38.05
C ASP A 89 -29.57 -10.62 -38.33
N ALA A 90 -29.02 -10.52 -39.54
CA ALA A 90 -28.54 -9.30 -40.15
C ALA A 90 -29.72 -8.52 -40.73
N ASN A 91 -30.01 -7.34 -40.17
CA ASN A 91 -30.57 -6.18 -40.89
C ASN A 91 -31.18 -5.17 -39.90
N ASN A 92 -30.48 -4.12 -39.60
CA ASN A 92 -31.05 -2.79 -39.47
C ASN A 92 -29.95 -1.71 -39.53
N PRO A 93 -29.86 -0.91 -40.61
CA PRO A 93 -28.97 0.24 -40.69
C PRO A 93 -29.78 1.52 -40.43
N GLU A 94 -29.76 2.02 -39.19
CA GLU A 94 -30.11 3.42 -38.89
C GLU A 94 -29.66 3.72 -37.47
N THR A 95 -28.53 4.38 -37.33
CA THR A 95 -28.24 5.56 -36.50
C THR A 95 -26.78 5.88 -36.57
N ALA A 96 -26.38 6.55 -37.66
CA ALA A 96 -25.16 7.32 -37.71
C ALA A 96 -25.47 8.70 -37.08
N GLY A 97 -24.85 9.01 -35.95
CA GLY A 97 -24.93 10.33 -35.37
C GLY A 97 -24.91 10.33 -33.86
N GLU A 98 -23.69 10.10 -33.30
CA GLU A 98 -23.31 10.66 -31.99
C GLU A 98 -21.85 10.28 -31.69
N THR A 99 -20.97 10.86 -32.50
CA THR A 99 -19.54 10.94 -32.22
C THR A 99 -19.27 12.25 -31.49
N ALA A 100 -19.27 12.24 -30.17
CA ALA A 100 -18.52 13.17 -29.33
C ALA A 100 -18.98 13.06 -27.86
N THR A 101 -18.62 12.02 -27.15
CA THR A 101 -18.49 12.02 -25.67
C THR A 101 -17.93 10.68 -25.19
N ALA A 102 -16.74 10.36 -25.64
CA ALA A 102 -16.00 9.19 -25.13
C ALA A 102 -14.68 9.66 -24.53
N ALA A 103 -14.77 10.36 -23.41
CA ALA A 103 -13.61 10.67 -22.56
C ALA A 103 -14.00 10.78 -21.07
N SER A 104 -14.93 9.96 -20.61
CA SER A 104 -14.99 9.55 -19.21
C SER A 104 -14.52 8.09 -19.15
N ALA A 105 -13.24 7.87 -19.34
CA ALA A 105 -12.61 6.63 -18.95
C ALA A 105 -12.92 6.45 -17.46
N GLN A 106 -13.81 5.51 -17.14
CA GLN A 106 -14.07 5.05 -15.78
C GLN A 106 -12.73 4.67 -15.19
N MET A 107 -12.19 5.51 -14.30
CA MET A 107 -11.06 5.13 -13.48
C MET A 107 -11.48 3.84 -12.76
N PRO A 108 -10.70 2.76 -12.86
CA PRO A 108 -11.03 1.51 -12.19
C PRO A 108 -11.27 1.82 -10.72
N ASP A 109 -12.33 1.25 -10.19
CA ASP A 109 -12.86 1.51 -8.86
C ASP A 109 -11.78 1.13 -7.83
N PHE A 110 -10.95 2.11 -7.47
CA PHE A 110 -9.78 1.97 -6.61
C PHE A 110 -10.14 1.31 -5.27
N GLU A 111 -11.35 1.60 -4.77
CA GLU A 111 -11.85 1.00 -3.54
C GLU A 111 -12.18 -0.48 -3.73
N ALA A 112 -12.74 -0.86 -4.88
CA ALA A 112 -13.01 -2.26 -5.19
C ALA A 112 -11.73 -3.08 -5.33
N GLU A 113 -10.68 -2.53 -5.95
CA GLU A 113 -9.36 -3.19 -6.02
C GLU A 113 -8.72 -3.34 -4.64
N ALA A 114 -8.76 -2.30 -3.81
CA ALA A 114 -8.23 -2.33 -2.45
C ALA A 114 -9.00 -3.32 -1.56
N GLN A 115 -10.33 -3.42 -1.72
CA GLN A 115 -11.16 -4.39 -1.01
C GLN A 115 -10.86 -5.83 -1.46
N ARG A 116 -10.70 -6.08 -2.78
CA ARG A 116 -10.32 -7.40 -3.32
C ARG A 116 -8.93 -7.82 -2.82
N ALA A 117 -7.95 -6.93 -2.85
CA ALA A 117 -6.62 -7.18 -2.32
C ALA A 117 -6.64 -7.47 -0.80
N ALA A 118 -7.47 -6.75 -0.05
CA ALA A 118 -7.65 -6.98 1.39
C ALA A 118 -8.34 -8.32 1.67
N ALA A 119 -9.34 -8.70 0.87
CA ALA A 119 -10.04 -9.99 0.97
C ALA A 119 -9.07 -11.15 0.66
N ALA A 120 -8.31 -11.06 -0.44
CA ALA A 120 -7.29 -12.05 -0.81
C ALA A 120 -6.21 -12.20 0.28
N THR A 121 -5.78 -11.10 0.89
CA THR A 121 -4.80 -11.15 1.99
C THR A 121 -5.39 -11.81 3.24
N ARG A 122 -6.67 -11.57 3.55
CA ARG A 122 -7.36 -12.19 4.69
C ARG A 122 -7.56 -13.70 4.49
N SER A 123 -7.99 -14.13 3.29
CA SER A 123 -8.19 -15.55 2.97
C SER A 123 -6.86 -16.30 3.06
N ARG A 124 -5.79 -15.75 2.49
CA ARG A 124 -4.45 -16.36 2.56
C ARG A 124 -3.90 -16.41 3.99
N TYR A 125 -4.13 -15.39 4.81
CA TYR A 125 -3.76 -15.44 6.23
C TYR A 125 -4.54 -16.52 7.00
N ALA A 126 -5.84 -16.69 6.70
CA ALA A 126 -6.66 -17.72 7.33
C ALA A 126 -6.18 -19.14 6.95
N GLU A 127 -5.82 -19.35 5.68
CA GLU A 127 -5.24 -20.59 5.18
C GLU A 127 -3.89 -20.87 5.84
N LEU A 128 -2.98 -19.90 5.85
CA LEU A 128 -1.66 -20.02 6.49
C LEU A 128 -1.78 -20.33 7.98
N ARG A 129 -2.75 -19.70 8.67
CA ARG A 129 -3.03 -19.98 10.08
C ARG A 129 -3.51 -21.43 10.27
N ARG A 130 -4.41 -21.92 9.41
CA ARG A 130 -4.90 -23.31 9.46
C ARG A 130 -3.76 -24.30 9.27
N HIS A 131 -2.88 -24.07 8.27
CA HIS A 131 -1.72 -24.92 8.00
C HIS A 131 -0.71 -24.88 9.15
N ALA A 132 -0.41 -23.71 9.72
CA ALA A 132 0.54 -23.58 10.83
C ALA A 132 0.07 -24.33 12.08
N TYR A 133 -1.19 -24.16 12.48
CA TYR A 133 -1.73 -24.90 13.62
C TYR A 133 -1.88 -26.40 13.32
N GLY A 134 -2.30 -26.78 12.12
CA GLY A 134 -2.39 -28.17 11.70
C GLY A 134 -1.03 -28.86 11.72
N ALA A 135 0.00 -28.24 11.17
CA ALA A 135 1.36 -28.74 11.22
C ALA A 135 1.89 -28.88 12.66
N LEU A 136 1.59 -27.92 13.54
CA LEU A 136 2.00 -27.96 14.93
C LEU A 136 1.31 -29.11 15.70
N ILE A 137 0.01 -29.35 15.45
CA ILE A 137 -0.74 -30.47 16.04
C ILE A 137 -0.14 -31.81 15.64
N VAL A 138 0.36 -31.96 14.41
CA VAL A 138 1.02 -33.19 13.94
C VAL A 138 2.47 -33.25 14.41
N ALA A 139 3.18 -32.13 14.52
CA ALA A 139 4.58 -32.12 14.94
C ALA A 139 4.77 -32.49 16.42
N VAL A 140 3.83 -32.13 17.30
CA VAL A 140 3.93 -32.48 18.74
C VAL A 140 3.92 -33.98 18.98
N PRO A 141 2.93 -34.78 18.51
CA PRO A 141 2.98 -36.22 18.68
C PRO A 141 4.16 -36.86 17.93
N LEU A 142 4.56 -36.32 16.77
CA LEU A 142 5.73 -36.79 16.04
C LEU A 142 7.01 -36.64 16.88
N LEU A 143 7.21 -35.48 17.51
CA LEU A 143 8.35 -35.23 18.40
C LEU A 143 8.31 -36.12 19.65
N VAL A 144 7.15 -36.20 20.31
CA VAL A 144 7.01 -37.00 21.53
C VAL A 144 7.27 -38.46 21.21
N LEU A 145 6.72 -39.00 20.12
CA LEU A 145 6.88 -40.38 19.75
C LEU A 145 8.33 -40.70 19.33
N SER A 146 9.05 -39.75 18.72
CA SER A 146 10.46 -39.96 18.35
C SER A 146 11.42 -39.92 19.54
N MET A 147 11.05 -39.23 20.64
CA MET A 147 11.86 -39.20 21.88
C MET A 147 11.66 -40.42 22.77
N LEU A 148 10.62 -41.19 22.58
CA LEU A 148 10.36 -42.39 23.36
C LEU A 148 11.08 -43.57 22.71
N PRO A 149 11.66 -44.49 23.52
CA PRO A 149 12.20 -45.75 22.99
C PRO A 149 11.09 -46.53 22.30
N ASP A 150 11.45 -47.45 21.41
CA ASP A 150 10.48 -48.26 20.65
C ASP A 150 9.45 -48.94 21.57
N ILE A 151 8.27 -48.31 21.72
CA ILE A 151 7.19 -48.77 22.61
C ILE A 151 6.41 -49.93 21.98
N PHE A 152 6.33 -49.93 20.64
CA PHE A 152 5.59 -50.96 19.89
C PHE A 152 6.27 -51.26 18.55
N PRO A 153 6.12 -52.50 18.05
CA PRO A 153 6.66 -52.87 16.74
C PRO A 153 5.96 -52.05 15.64
N GLY A 154 6.75 -51.35 14.84
CA GLY A 154 6.22 -50.49 13.76
C GLY A 154 6.14 -48.99 14.07
N GLN A 155 6.66 -48.53 15.22
CA GLN A 155 6.74 -47.12 15.57
C GLN A 155 7.35 -46.25 14.45
N GLY A 156 8.43 -46.73 13.81
CA GLY A 156 9.06 -46.04 12.67
C GLY A 156 8.13 -45.84 11.47
N ILE A 157 7.20 -46.80 11.21
CA ILE A 157 6.21 -46.65 10.13
C ILE A 157 5.19 -45.58 10.48
N VAL A 158 4.77 -45.49 11.73
CA VAL A 158 3.86 -44.44 12.20
C VAL A 158 4.51 -43.06 12.06
N LEU A 159 5.78 -42.94 12.48
CA LEU A 159 6.57 -41.70 12.32
C LEU A 159 6.69 -41.32 10.84
N MET A 160 6.96 -42.27 9.95
CA MET A 160 7.04 -42.05 8.50
C MET A 160 5.71 -41.53 7.94
N VAL A 161 4.59 -42.15 8.32
CA VAL A 161 3.25 -41.71 7.83
C VAL A 161 2.89 -40.33 8.33
N LEU A 162 3.12 -40.03 9.62
CA LEU A 162 2.85 -38.72 10.20
C LEU A 162 3.73 -37.65 9.58
N ALA A 163 5.03 -37.91 9.39
CA ALA A 163 5.93 -36.97 8.74
C ALA A 163 5.56 -36.79 7.26
N GLY A 164 5.28 -37.84 6.53
CA GLY A 164 4.83 -37.78 5.15
C GLY A 164 3.54 -37.00 4.98
N TYR A 165 2.56 -37.20 5.86
CA TYR A 165 1.33 -36.41 5.90
C TYR A 165 1.63 -34.91 6.16
N SER A 166 2.50 -34.61 7.13
CA SER A 166 2.90 -33.25 7.44
C SER A 166 3.56 -32.55 6.24
N LEU A 167 4.46 -33.23 5.54
CA LEU A 167 5.13 -32.71 4.36
C LEU A 167 4.18 -32.52 3.17
N TYR A 168 3.24 -33.44 2.97
CA TYR A 168 2.29 -33.39 1.86
C TYR A 168 1.24 -32.29 2.06
N GLU A 169 0.54 -32.30 3.21
CA GLU A 169 -0.58 -31.39 3.48
C GLU A 169 -0.09 -29.97 3.80
N PHE A 170 0.93 -29.86 4.66
CA PHE A 170 1.38 -28.54 5.14
C PHE A 170 2.64 -28.04 4.43
N GLY A 171 3.53 -28.94 4.03
CA GLY A 171 4.78 -28.61 3.34
C GLY A 171 4.65 -28.49 1.81
N GLY A 172 3.54 -28.92 1.21
CA GLY A 172 3.37 -29.04 -0.23
C GLY A 172 3.61 -27.73 -1.02
N GLU A 173 3.34 -26.58 -0.41
CA GLU A 173 3.62 -25.27 -1.00
C GLU A 173 5.13 -25.04 -1.18
N PHE A 174 5.96 -25.43 -0.21
CA PHE A 174 7.43 -25.28 -0.28
C PHE A 174 8.00 -26.10 -1.44
N TYR A 175 7.56 -27.35 -1.60
CA TYR A 175 8.01 -28.21 -2.70
C TYR A 175 7.58 -27.71 -4.06
N ARG A 176 6.33 -27.27 -4.21
CA ARG A 176 5.83 -26.71 -5.48
C ARG A 176 6.60 -25.46 -5.88
N ASN A 177 6.86 -24.56 -4.93
CA ASN A 177 7.61 -23.35 -5.17
C ASN A 177 9.08 -23.64 -5.50
N ALA A 178 9.72 -24.55 -4.74
CA ALA A 178 11.10 -24.95 -4.98
C ALA A 178 11.28 -25.58 -6.37
N LEU A 179 10.40 -26.52 -6.75
CA LEU A 179 10.46 -27.20 -8.04
C LEU A 179 10.24 -26.24 -9.22
N ARG A 180 9.33 -25.27 -9.03
CA ARG A 180 9.06 -24.23 -10.03
C ARG A 180 10.28 -23.32 -10.23
N LEU A 181 10.88 -22.83 -9.14
CA LEU A 181 12.05 -21.95 -9.21
C LEU A 181 13.29 -22.67 -9.76
N LEU A 182 13.44 -23.95 -9.47
CA LEU A 182 14.53 -24.77 -10.00
C LEU A 182 14.50 -24.83 -11.55
N ARG A 183 13.32 -24.86 -12.16
CA ARG A 183 13.18 -24.80 -13.64
C ARG A 183 13.69 -23.50 -14.24
N TYR A 184 13.72 -22.43 -13.46
CA TYR A 184 14.23 -21.11 -13.89
C TYR A 184 15.68 -20.86 -13.42
N GLY A 185 16.36 -21.89 -12.86
CA GLY A 185 17.74 -21.76 -12.38
C GLY A 185 17.90 -20.81 -11.19
N THR A 186 16.84 -20.63 -10.42
CA THR A 186 16.81 -19.74 -9.26
C THR A 186 16.42 -20.49 -8.00
N SER A 187 16.78 -19.95 -6.84
CA SER A 187 16.50 -20.56 -5.54
C SER A 187 16.01 -19.49 -4.55
N ASN A 188 15.19 -19.92 -3.60
CA ASN A 188 14.69 -19.07 -2.53
C ASN A 188 14.68 -19.85 -1.20
N MET A 189 14.09 -19.23 -0.16
CA MET A 189 13.91 -19.86 1.14
C MET A 189 13.13 -21.18 1.05
N ASP A 190 12.10 -21.27 0.22
CA ASP A 190 11.30 -22.49 0.04
C ASP A 190 12.15 -23.64 -0.51
N THR A 191 13.15 -23.33 -1.35
CA THR A 191 14.11 -24.30 -1.87
C THR A 191 14.96 -24.91 -0.74
N LEU A 192 15.44 -24.08 0.21
CA LEU A 192 16.23 -24.56 1.35
C LEU A 192 15.40 -25.47 2.26
N VAL A 193 14.15 -25.05 2.57
CA VAL A 193 13.23 -25.83 3.40
C VAL A 193 12.84 -27.14 2.73
N ALA A 194 12.46 -27.10 1.45
CA ALA A 194 12.08 -28.29 0.70
C ALA A 194 13.26 -29.28 0.61
N LEU A 195 14.46 -28.79 0.33
CA LEU A 195 15.66 -29.63 0.24
C LEU A 195 16.00 -30.29 1.58
N SER A 196 16.03 -29.51 2.66
CA SER A 196 16.38 -30.02 4.00
C SER A 196 15.38 -31.06 4.51
N THR A 197 14.08 -30.77 4.41
CA THR A 197 13.02 -31.68 4.87
C THR A 197 12.92 -32.93 4.01
N PHE A 198 13.13 -32.80 2.69
CA PHE A 198 13.19 -33.94 1.77
C PHE A 198 14.36 -34.87 2.07
N VAL A 199 15.56 -34.29 2.24
CA VAL A 199 16.76 -35.09 2.57
C VAL A 199 16.59 -35.82 3.90
N ALA A 200 16.09 -35.12 4.94
CA ALA A 200 15.84 -35.74 6.24
C ALA A 200 14.80 -36.87 6.16
N PHE A 201 13.71 -36.67 5.43
CA PHE A 201 12.67 -37.68 5.23
C PHE A 201 13.18 -38.90 4.44
N LEU A 202 13.86 -38.67 3.31
CA LEU A 202 14.39 -39.71 2.44
C LEU A 202 15.43 -40.57 3.18
N TYR A 203 16.33 -39.94 3.93
CA TYR A 203 17.30 -40.64 4.76
C TYR A 203 16.65 -41.51 5.82
N SER A 204 15.61 -41.00 6.48
CA SER A 204 14.87 -41.74 7.49
C SER A 204 14.10 -42.94 6.89
N CYS A 205 13.54 -42.78 5.70
CA CYS A 205 12.94 -43.89 4.96
C CYS A 205 13.98 -44.95 4.64
N PHE A 206 15.18 -44.57 4.17
CA PHE A 206 16.23 -45.53 3.86
C PHE A 206 16.71 -46.26 5.11
N ASN A 207 16.87 -45.56 6.25
CA ASN A 207 17.20 -46.19 7.54
C ASN A 207 16.10 -47.16 8.02
N LEU A 208 14.85 -46.82 7.83
CA LEU A 208 13.71 -47.64 8.27
C LEU A 208 13.63 -48.98 7.49
N PHE A 209 13.83 -48.91 6.15
CA PHE A 209 13.67 -50.07 5.28
C PHE A 209 14.95 -50.91 5.14
N PHE A 210 16.14 -50.29 5.32
CA PHE A 210 17.43 -50.95 5.16
C PHE A 210 18.35 -50.78 6.40
N PRO A 211 17.89 -51.13 7.61
CA PRO A 211 18.69 -50.94 8.84
C PRO A 211 19.99 -51.74 8.83
N HIS A 212 19.95 -52.95 8.24
CA HIS A 212 21.14 -53.83 8.15
C HIS A 212 22.28 -53.19 7.34
N PHE A 213 21.99 -52.36 6.38
CA PHE A 213 23.02 -51.65 5.61
C PHE A 213 23.86 -50.73 6.53
N PHE A 214 23.20 -49.98 7.43
CA PHE A 214 23.87 -49.06 8.35
C PHE A 214 24.61 -49.84 9.46
N LEU A 215 23.99 -50.86 10.02
CA LEU A 215 24.61 -51.71 11.04
C LEU A 215 25.86 -52.43 10.52
N ALA A 216 25.86 -52.87 9.26
CA ALA A 216 27.04 -53.50 8.64
C ALA A 216 28.22 -52.52 8.47
N HIS A 217 27.94 -51.18 8.43
CA HIS A 217 28.94 -50.14 8.36
C HIS A 217 29.23 -49.48 9.71
N GLY A 218 28.74 -50.07 10.84
CA GLY A 218 28.96 -49.56 12.19
C GLY A 218 28.20 -48.25 12.51
N ILE A 219 27.13 -47.94 11.75
CA ILE A 219 26.32 -46.75 11.93
C ILE A 219 24.99 -47.17 12.59
N GLU A 220 24.65 -46.56 13.73
CA GLU A 220 23.34 -46.74 14.32
C GLU A 220 22.26 -46.05 13.46
N PRO A 221 21.17 -46.76 13.11
CA PRO A 221 20.10 -46.23 12.29
C PRO A 221 19.25 -45.22 13.09
N HIS A 222 19.44 -43.93 12.89
CA HIS A 222 18.62 -42.90 13.48
C HIS A 222 17.56 -42.39 12.50
N LEU A 223 16.32 -42.23 13.00
CA LEU A 223 15.19 -41.72 12.23
C LEU A 223 15.04 -40.21 12.51
N TYR A 224 14.99 -39.38 11.46
CA TYR A 224 14.84 -37.92 11.50
C TYR A 224 13.49 -37.47 10.95
N PHE A 225 12.44 -38.30 11.08
CA PHE A 225 11.09 -37.97 10.67
C PHE A 225 10.52 -36.79 11.47
N ASP A 226 10.85 -36.75 12.78
CA ASP A 226 10.53 -35.62 13.66
C ASP A 226 11.13 -34.32 13.17
N SER A 227 12.40 -34.33 12.78
CA SER A 227 13.06 -33.13 12.25
C SER A 227 12.36 -32.59 11.03
N ALA A 228 11.96 -33.41 10.07
CA ALA A 228 11.23 -32.99 8.88
C ALA A 228 9.88 -32.33 9.22
N GLY A 229 9.10 -32.98 10.14
CA GLY A 229 7.79 -32.45 10.57
C GLY A 229 7.89 -31.19 11.41
N VAL A 230 8.82 -31.18 12.37
CA VAL A 230 9.04 -30.02 13.27
C VAL A 230 9.54 -28.79 12.51
N ILE A 231 10.50 -28.96 11.59
CA ILE A 231 10.99 -27.88 10.73
C ILE A 231 9.84 -27.26 9.95
N THR A 232 9.01 -28.10 9.32
CA THR A 232 7.83 -27.64 8.57
C THR A 232 6.88 -26.84 9.45
N ALA A 233 6.56 -27.33 10.65
CA ALA A 233 5.67 -26.67 11.59
C ALA A 233 6.22 -25.31 12.07
N PHE A 234 7.50 -25.24 12.45
CA PHE A 234 8.12 -24.02 12.92
C PHE A 234 8.23 -22.95 11.82
N ILE A 235 8.53 -23.34 10.59
CA ILE A 235 8.59 -22.40 9.47
C ILE A 235 7.21 -21.84 9.14
N LEU A 236 6.17 -22.67 9.13
CA LEU A 236 4.79 -22.22 8.95
C LEU A 236 4.33 -21.31 10.09
N LEU A 237 4.69 -21.63 11.33
CA LEU A 237 4.43 -20.77 12.49
C LEU A 237 5.12 -19.41 12.33
N GLY A 238 6.40 -19.40 11.95
CA GLY A 238 7.15 -18.18 11.66
C GLY A 238 6.48 -17.33 10.59
N ARG A 239 6.07 -17.92 9.46
CA ARG A 239 5.34 -17.24 8.39
C ARG A 239 3.99 -16.69 8.85
N MET A 240 3.26 -17.41 9.69
CA MET A 240 2.00 -16.94 10.25
C MET A 240 2.21 -15.73 11.16
N LEU A 241 3.22 -15.76 12.04
CA LEU A 241 3.56 -14.62 12.91
C LEU A 241 3.99 -13.39 12.10
N GLU A 242 4.78 -13.59 11.06
CA GLU A 242 5.18 -12.57 10.10
C GLU A 242 3.97 -11.94 9.41
N ALA A 243 3.07 -12.75 8.83
CA ALA A 243 1.86 -12.27 8.19
C ALA A 243 0.95 -11.50 9.16
N ARG A 244 0.89 -11.94 10.43
CA ARG A 244 0.17 -11.23 11.49
C ARG A 244 0.77 -9.85 11.77
N ALA A 245 2.10 -9.75 11.84
CA ALA A 245 2.80 -8.48 12.05
C ALA A 245 2.55 -7.52 10.87
N LYS A 246 2.68 -7.98 9.62
CA LYS A 246 2.38 -7.20 8.41
C LYS A 246 0.94 -6.64 8.42
N ASN A 247 -0.05 -7.47 8.75
CA ASN A 247 -1.45 -7.06 8.78
C ASN A 247 -1.73 -5.99 9.84
N ARG A 248 -1.01 -5.97 10.96
CA ARG A 248 -1.15 -4.91 11.97
C ARG A 248 -0.55 -3.58 11.50
N THR A 249 0.56 -3.63 10.81
CA THR A 249 1.28 -2.44 10.34
C THR A 249 0.51 -1.67 9.27
N THR A 250 -0.27 -2.36 8.42
CA THR A 250 -1.13 -1.72 7.40
C THR A 250 -2.47 -1.20 7.93
N ALA A 251 -2.75 -1.36 9.23
CA ALA A 251 -4.03 -0.96 9.84
C ALA A 251 -4.24 0.57 9.82
N THR A 252 -3.17 1.38 9.94
CA THR A 252 -3.23 2.84 9.89
C THR A 252 -3.75 3.33 8.54
N LEU A 253 -3.21 2.82 7.44
CA LEU A 253 -3.70 3.18 6.10
C LEU A 253 -5.18 2.83 5.92
N ARG A 254 -5.61 1.66 6.41
CA ARG A 254 -7.03 1.26 6.37
C ARG A 254 -7.92 2.18 7.20
N ARG A 255 -7.43 2.72 8.33
CA ARG A 255 -8.18 3.70 9.13
C ARG A 255 -8.43 4.98 8.34
N LEU A 256 -7.42 5.48 7.62
CA LEU A 256 -7.57 6.66 6.76
C LEU A 256 -8.59 6.43 5.64
N MET A 257 -8.58 5.25 5.00
CA MET A 257 -9.55 4.90 3.96
C MET A 257 -11.00 4.81 4.49
N ASN A 258 -11.20 4.39 5.73
CA ASN A 258 -12.52 4.24 6.35
C ASN A 258 -13.07 5.55 6.94
N LEU A 259 -12.42 6.71 6.70
CA LEU A 259 -12.90 8.00 7.19
C LEU A 259 -14.04 8.57 6.35
N GLN A 260 -14.24 8.12 5.12
CA GLN A 260 -15.34 8.59 4.27
C GLN A 260 -16.59 7.71 4.47
N PRO A 261 -17.78 8.32 4.55
CA PRO A 261 -19.04 7.56 4.60
C PRO A 261 -19.38 6.99 3.22
N ASP A 262 -20.04 5.83 3.18
CA ASP A 262 -20.47 5.19 1.93
C ASP A 262 -21.69 5.87 1.32
N GLN A 263 -22.52 6.51 2.16
CA GLN A 263 -23.75 7.19 1.76
C GLN A 263 -23.72 8.66 2.16
N VAL A 264 -24.41 9.48 1.39
CA VAL A 264 -24.53 10.94 1.56
C VAL A 264 -25.96 11.38 1.41
N VAL A 265 -26.31 12.50 2.03
CA VAL A 265 -27.62 13.15 1.86
C VAL A 265 -27.47 14.29 0.86
N LEU A 266 -28.07 14.14 -0.32
CA LEU A 266 -28.18 15.22 -1.30
C LEU A 266 -29.42 16.05 -1.04
N VAL A 267 -29.28 17.38 -1.19
CA VAL A 267 -30.40 18.33 -1.17
C VAL A 267 -30.73 18.69 -2.61
N MET A 268 -31.90 18.25 -3.04
CA MET A 268 -32.41 18.52 -4.39
C MET A 268 -32.85 19.99 -4.53
N PRO A 269 -32.99 20.53 -5.76
CA PRO A 269 -33.45 21.91 -5.96
C PRO A 269 -34.83 22.23 -5.39
N ASP A 270 -35.67 21.22 -5.21
CA ASP A 270 -37.01 21.32 -4.59
C ASP A 270 -36.96 21.27 -3.05
N GLY A 271 -35.78 21.15 -2.45
CA GLY A 271 -35.57 21.05 -1.01
C GLY A 271 -35.73 19.65 -0.45
N THR A 272 -36.01 18.63 -1.29
CA THR A 272 -36.10 17.23 -0.82
C THR A 272 -34.71 16.65 -0.56
N GLU A 273 -34.61 15.86 0.52
CA GLU A 273 -33.39 15.15 0.89
C GLU A 273 -33.41 13.72 0.32
N VAL A 274 -32.39 13.34 -0.40
CA VAL A 274 -32.25 12.02 -1.00
C VAL A 274 -30.94 11.39 -0.59
N MET A 275 -31.00 10.19 -0.01
CA MET A 275 -29.78 9.40 0.25
C MET A 275 -29.26 8.78 -1.04
N LYS A 276 -27.97 9.02 -1.33
CA LYS A 276 -27.27 8.42 -2.47
C LYS A 276 -25.92 7.84 -2.07
N PRO A 277 -25.42 6.86 -2.82
CA PRO A 277 -24.04 6.41 -2.68
C PRO A 277 -23.07 7.57 -2.94
N ARG A 278 -21.99 7.69 -2.15
CA ARG A 278 -20.94 8.71 -2.33
C ARG A 278 -20.34 8.72 -3.74
N ALA A 279 -20.25 7.54 -4.36
CA ALA A 279 -19.70 7.38 -5.71
C ALA A 279 -20.51 8.11 -6.81
N GLU A 280 -21.77 8.42 -6.55
CA GLU A 280 -22.67 9.11 -7.51
C GLU A 280 -22.64 10.64 -7.36
N VAL A 281 -21.94 11.17 -6.34
CA VAL A 281 -21.85 12.62 -6.09
C VAL A 281 -21.01 13.28 -7.16
N LYS A 282 -21.50 14.40 -7.67
CA LYS A 282 -20.83 15.22 -8.69
C LYS A 282 -20.42 16.59 -8.11
N VAL A 283 -19.41 17.19 -8.72
CA VAL A 283 -19.05 18.58 -8.41
C VAL A 283 -20.24 19.50 -8.67
N GLY A 284 -20.57 20.35 -7.69
CA GLY A 284 -21.72 21.24 -7.71
C GLY A 284 -22.96 20.69 -6.99
N ASP A 285 -22.99 19.42 -6.60
CA ASP A 285 -24.09 18.85 -5.81
C ASP A 285 -24.15 19.49 -4.42
N LYS A 286 -25.36 19.75 -3.91
CA LYS A 286 -25.60 20.24 -2.57
C LYS A 286 -25.77 19.07 -1.61
N LEU A 287 -24.99 19.08 -0.54
CA LEU A 287 -24.91 18.02 0.45
C LEU A 287 -25.27 18.53 1.83
N LEU A 288 -25.90 17.70 2.63
CA LEU A 288 -26.24 17.98 4.01
C LEU A 288 -25.38 17.12 4.96
N ALA A 289 -24.73 17.76 5.94
CA ALA A 289 -24.04 17.11 7.03
C ALA A 289 -24.70 17.46 8.36
N ARG A 290 -25.26 16.46 9.03
CA ARG A 290 -25.89 16.58 10.35
C ARG A 290 -24.86 16.45 11.47
N PRO A 291 -25.17 16.83 12.70
CA PRO A 291 -24.31 16.58 13.86
C PRO A 291 -23.92 15.10 13.97
N GLY A 292 -22.63 14.82 14.07
CA GLY A 292 -22.07 13.46 14.12
C GLY A 292 -21.73 12.88 12.76
N ASP A 293 -22.19 13.46 11.64
CA ASP A 293 -21.89 12.97 10.31
C ASP A 293 -20.44 13.26 9.92
N ARG A 294 -19.89 12.37 9.10
CA ARG A 294 -18.61 12.59 8.43
C ARG A 294 -18.83 13.32 7.11
N ILE A 295 -17.98 14.29 6.82
CA ILE A 295 -17.97 14.99 5.55
C ILE A 295 -17.51 14.03 4.45
N ALA A 296 -18.35 13.83 3.44
CA ALA A 296 -18.14 12.78 2.44
C ALA A 296 -17.17 13.18 1.33
N VAL A 297 -17.23 14.45 0.90
CA VAL A 297 -16.44 15.03 -0.20
C VAL A 297 -15.99 16.44 0.18
N ASP A 298 -14.94 16.94 -0.45
CA ASP A 298 -14.50 18.32 -0.22
C ASP A 298 -15.55 19.29 -0.77
N GLY A 299 -15.81 20.38 -0.04
CA GLY A 299 -16.81 21.36 -0.43
C GLY A 299 -16.69 22.70 0.26
N GLU A 300 -17.63 23.59 -0.02
CA GLU A 300 -17.76 24.90 0.58
C GLU A 300 -19.13 25.06 1.24
N VAL A 301 -19.16 25.55 2.46
CA VAL A 301 -20.40 25.76 3.24
C VAL A 301 -21.23 26.86 2.59
N ILE A 302 -22.49 26.54 2.25
CA ILE A 302 -23.45 27.51 1.71
C ILE A 302 -24.49 27.97 2.75
N SER A 303 -24.75 27.15 3.78
CA SER A 303 -25.60 27.53 4.90
C SER A 303 -25.31 26.72 6.16
N GLY A 304 -25.57 27.31 7.31
CA GLY A 304 -25.32 26.72 8.61
C GLY A 304 -23.99 27.17 9.23
N GLN A 305 -23.83 26.81 10.50
CA GLN A 305 -22.59 27.01 11.27
C GLN A 305 -22.39 25.83 12.19
N SER A 306 -21.18 25.30 12.27
CA SER A 306 -20.83 24.20 13.14
C SER A 306 -19.36 24.18 13.50
N TYR A 307 -19.02 23.40 14.53
CA TYR A 307 -17.67 22.98 14.80
C TYR A 307 -17.36 21.69 14.02
N VAL A 308 -16.26 21.65 13.30
CA VAL A 308 -15.81 20.49 12.54
C VAL A 308 -14.48 20.01 13.09
N ASP A 309 -14.41 18.74 13.44
CA ASP A 309 -13.21 18.07 13.90
C ASP A 309 -12.36 17.63 12.71
N GLU A 310 -11.27 18.32 12.50
CA GLU A 310 -10.29 18.09 11.43
C GLU A 310 -9.03 17.36 11.95
N SER A 311 -9.04 16.90 13.20
CA SER A 311 -7.86 16.32 13.87
C SER A 311 -7.25 15.12 13.12
N MET A 312 -8.07 14.38 12.38
CA MET A 312 -7.62 13.23 11.59
C MET A 312 -6.78 13.63 10.36
N LEU A 313 -6.88 14.88 9.91
CA LEU A 313 -6.15 15.41 8.75
C LEU A 313 -5.08 16.43 9.16
N SER A 314 -5.42 17.34 10.06
CA SER A 314 -4.52 18.41 10.53
C SER A 314 -3.64 18.00 11.70
N GLY A 315 -4.05 16.99 12.49
CA GLY A 315 -3.42 16.61 13.75
C GLY A 315 -3.77 17.52 14.93
N GLU A 316 -4.52 18.61 14.71
CA GLU A 316 -4.92 19.54 15.76
C GLU A 316 -6.18 19.04 16.48
N PRO A 317 -6.17 18.88 17.82
CA PRO A 317 -7.29 18.31 18.56
C PRO A 317 -8.47 19.26 18.76
N ILE A 318 -8.32 20.55 18.43
CA ILE A 318 -9.35 21.57 18.65
C ILE A 318 -10.24 21.66 17.41
N PRO A 319 -11.58 21.42 17.54
CA PRO A 319 -12.49 21.57 16.41
C PRO A 319 -12.53 23.01 15.88
N VAL A 320 -12.56 23.14 14.56
CA VAL A 320 -12.56 24.45 13.86
C VAL A 320 -13.99 24.88 13.58
N VAL A 321 -14.28 26.17 13.80
CA VAL A 321 -15.57 26.76 13.42
C VAL A 321 -15.66 26.85 11.91
N LYS A 322 -16.74 26.34 11.34
CA LYS A 322 -17.09 26.47 9.92
C LYS A 322 -18.41 27.22 9.78
N GLU A 323 -18.35 28.24 8.93
CA GLU A 323 -19.48 29.12 8.61
C GLU A 323 -19.59 29.30 7.09
N VAL A 324 -20.58 30.02 6.62
CA VAL A 324 -20.79 30.22 5.17
C VAL A 324 -19.52 30.75 4.50
N GLY A 325 -19.09 30.09 3.41
CA GLY A 325 -17.85 30.36 2.70
C GLY A 325 -16.62 29.58 3.22
N SER A 326 -16.75 28.84 4.33
CA SER A 326 -15.66 27.99 4.84
C SER A 326 -15.51 26.71 4.02
N SER A 327 -14.26 26.30 3.78
CA SER A 327 -13.96 25.01 3.14
C SER A 327 -14.16 23.85 4.11
N LEU A 328 -14.73 22.75 3.61
CA LEU A 328 -14.86 21.47 4.29
C LEU A 328 -13.99 20.42 3.60
N LEU A 329 -13.38 19.55 4.38
CA LEU A 329 -12.52 18.48 3.90
C LEU A 329 -13.19 17.12 4.13
N ALA A 330 -13.11 16.25 3.14
CA ALA A 330 -13.61 14.88 3.23
C ALA A 330 -12.94 14.11 4.38
N GLY A 331 -13.74 13.33 5.13
CA GLY A 331 -13.27 12.53 6.26
C GLY A 331 -13.30 13.23 7.62
N THR A 332 -13.51 14.57 7.66
CA THR A 332 -13.70 15.33 8.91
C THR A 332 -15.08 15.07 9.51
N ILE A 333 -15.26 15.37 10.80
CA ILE A 333 -16.50 15.07 11.53
C ILE A 333 -17.21 16.35 11.93
N ASN A 334 -18.46 16.51 11.50
CA ASN A 334 -19.33 17.58 11.92
C ASN A 334 -19.81 17.35 13.36
N LYS A 335 -19.67 18.33 14.28
CA LYS A 335 -19.96 18.12 15.73
C LYS A 335 -21.37 18.58 16.13
N ASN A 336 -21.70 19.85 15.97
CA ASN A 336 -22.82 20.43 16.72
C ASN A 336 -23.96 20.96 15.84
N GLY A 337 -23.65 21.62 14.71
CA GLY A 337 -24.62 22.24 13.81
C GLY A 337 -24.94 21.39 12.58
N THR A 338 -25.94 21.76 11.82
CA THR A 338 -26.20 21.22 10.50
C THR A 338 -25.55 22.12 9.46
N LEU A 339 -24.76 21.53 8.58
CA LEU A 339 -24.09 22.24 7.50
C LEU A 339 -24.67 21.80 6.15
N CYS A 340 -25.03 22.75 5.29
CA CYS A 340 -25.26 22.51 3.89
C CYS A 340 -24.08 23.04 3.11
N TYR A 341 -23.50 22.23 2.23
CA TYR A 341 -22.31 22.56 1.47
C TYR A 341 -22.40 22.09 0.02
N VAL A 342 -21.65 22.75 -0.86
CA VAL A 342 -21.54 22.37 -2.28
C VAL A 342 -20.26 21.59 -2.48
N ALA A 343 -20.36 20.44 -3.15
CA ALA A 343 -19.21 19.63 -3.50
C ALA A 343 -18.27 20.37 -4.47
N SER A 344 -17.02 20.58 -4.07
CA SER A 344 -15.97 21.20 -4.89
C SER A 344 -15.02 20.18 -5.51
N ARG A 345 -14.74 19.06 -4.78
CA ARG A 345 -13.93 17.94 -5.27
C ARG A 345 -14.56 16.63 -4.82
N VAL A 346 -14.60 15.66 -5.73
CA VAL A 346 -15.26 14.36 -5.52
C VAL A 346 -14.34 13.20 -5.89
N GLY A 347 -14.63 12.02 -5.36
CA GLY A 347 -13.92 10.78 -5.71
C GLY A 347 -12.42 10.84 -5.42
N ALA A 348 -11.61 10.59 -6.46
CA ALA A 348 -10.15 10.56 -6.35
C ALA A 348 -9.50 11.93 -6.12
N ASP A 349 -10.23 13.01 -6.42
CA ASP A 349 -9.71 14.38 -6.33
C ASP A 349 -9.92 15.00 -4.94
N THR A 350 -10.59 14.33 -4.02
CA THR A 350 -10.71 14.80 -2.64
C THR A 350 -9.35 14.83 -1.95
N THR A 351 -9.16 15.80 -1.06
CA THR A 351 -7.91 15.96 -0.29
C THR A 351 -7.53 14.68 0.45
N LEU A 352 -8.50 14.00 1.07
CA LEU A 352 -8.26 12.72 1.74
C LEU A 352 -7.81 11.63 0.76
N SER A 353 -8.43 11.53 -0.43
CA SER A 353 -8.02 10.56 -1.45
C SER A 353 -6.59 10.82 -1.94
N GLN A 354 -6.20 12.09 -2.10
CA GLN A 354 -4.83 12.47 -2.45
C GLN A 354 -3.82 12.10 -1.35
N ILE A 355 -4.17 12.31 -0.07
CA ILE A 355 -3.35 11.90 1.09
C ILE A 355 -3.17 10.38 1.08
N VAL A 356 -4.25 9.61 0.93
CA VAL A 356 -4.21 8.15 0.86
C VAL A 356 -3.33 7.68 -0.29
N ARG A 357 -3.44 8.31 -1.46
CA ARG A 357 -2.60 8.03 -2.62
C ARG A 357 -1.12 8.31 -2.33
N LEU A 358 -0.78 9.47 -1.79
CA LEU A 358 0.61 9.82 -1.43
C LEU A 358 1.23 8.83 -0.44
N VAL A 359 0.49 8.47 0.62
CA VAL A 359 0.94 7.48 1.61
C VAL A 359 1.17 6.11 0.96
N ARG A 360 0.28 5.70 0.05
CA ARG A 360 0.40 4.44 -0.67
C ARG A 360 1.59 4.44 -1.64
N ASP A 361 1.78 5.52 -2.40
CA ASP A 361 2.89 5.66 -3.34
C ASP A 361 4.23 5.65 -2.58
N ALA A 362 4.30 6.35 -1.44
CA ALA A 362 5.46 6.31 -0.56
C ALA A 362 5.74 4.88 -0.04
N GLN A 363 4.69 4.15 0.37
CA GLN A 363 4.84 2.77 0.84
C GLN A 363 5.21 1.79 -0.29
N SER A 364 4.83 2.08 -1.54
CA SER A 364 5.12 1.24 -2.71
C SER A 364 6.49 1.51 -3.33
N SER A 365 7.14 2.63 -3.01
CA SER A 365 8.44 2.98 -3.57
C SER A 365 9.55 2.02 -3.10
N LYS A 366 10.42 1.61 -4.02
CA LYS A 366 11.62 0.82 -3.68
C LYS A 366 12.68 1.70 -3.04
N VAL A 367 13.14 1.28 -1.86
CA VAL A 367 14.22 1.96 -1.15
C VAL A 367 15.56 1.38 -1.58
N PRO A 368 16.62 2.18 -1.72
CA PRO A 368 17.94 1.70 -2.12
C PRO A 368 18.45 0.54 -1.25
N VAL A 369 18.23 0.59 0.07
CA VAL A 369 18.62 -0.48 0.98
C VAL A 369 17.87 -1.79 0.73
N GLN A 370 16.62 -1.76 0.28
CA GLN A 370 15.89 -2.97 -0.08
C GLN A 370 16.48 -3.65 -1.31
N ALA A 371 16.88 -2.89 -2.33
CA ALA A 371 17.56 -3.44 -3.50
C ALA A 371 18.90 -4.11 -3.12
N LEU A 372 19.62 -3.56 -2.14
CA LEU A 372 20.84 -4.17 -1.58
C LEU A 372 20.51 -5.52 -0.90
N VAL A 373 19.47 -5.56 -0.07
CA VAL A 373 19.02 -6.79 0.63
C VAL A 373 18.64 -7.88 -0.37
N ASP A 374 17.91 -7.53 -1.44
CA ASP A 374 17.52 -8.46 -2.49
C ASP A 374 18.76 -9.05 -3.21
N ARG A 375 19.76 -8.22 -3.48
CA ARG A 375 21.03 -8.67 -4.10
C ARG A 375 21.81 -9.59 -3.17
N ILE A 376 21.90 -9.26 -1.88
CA ILE A 376 22.55 -10.12 -0.87
C ILE A 376 21.83 -11.46 -0.80
N ALA A 377 20.51 -11.49 -0.72
CA ALA A 377 19.74 -12.72 -0.64
C ALA A 377 19.94 -13.64 -1.86
N ALA A 378 20.04 -13.06 -3.05
CA ALA A 378 20.28 -13.81 -4.30
C ALA A 378 21.63 -14.54 -4.34
N ILE A 379 22.66 -13.98 -3.68
CA ILE A 379 23.99 -14.60 -3.59
C ILE A 379 24.06 -15.54 -2.38
N PHE A 380 23.41 -15.19 -1.30
CA PHE A 380 23.48 -15.90 -0.02
C PHE A 380 22.98 -17.34 -0.12
N VAL A 381 21.84 -17.59 -0.77
CA VAL A 381 21.25 -18.94 -0.86
C VAL A 381 22.15 -19.95 -1.59
N PRO A 382 22.71 -19.66 -2.77
CA PRO A 382 23.70 -20.54 -3.41
C PRO A 382 24.95 -20.78 -2.55
N VAL A 383 25.46 -19.74 -1.88
CA VAL A 383 26.63 -19.87 -1.00
C VAL A 383 26.33 -20.81 0.16
N ILE A 384 25.18 -20.69 0.79
CA ILE A 384 24.76 -21.59 1.88
C ILE A 384 24.63 -23.05 1.41
N ILE A 385 24.08 -23.29 0.23
CA ILE A 385 24.01 -24.64 -0.34
C ILE A 385 25.43 -25.21 -0.52
N CYS A 386 26.36 -24.43 -1.04
CA CYS A 386 27.76 -24.86 -1.16
C CYS A 386 28.40 -25.13 0.19
N LEU A 387 28.20 -24.28 1.19
CA LEU A 387 28.72 -24.48 2.56
C LEU A 387 28.12 -25.73 3.22
N ALA A 388 26.84 -25.96 3.04
CA ALA A 388 26.16 -27.16 3.56
C ALA A 388 26.75 -28.45 2.95
N LEU A 389 26.98 -28.46 1.62
CA LEU A 389 27.65 -29.57 0.94
C LEU A 389 29.11 -29.73 1.36
N LEU A 390 29.85 -28.66 1.52
CA LEU A 390 31.23 -28.69 2.04
C LEU A 390 31.28 -29.26 3.46
N SER A 391 30.35 -28.84 4.33
CA SER A 391 30.23 -29.39 5.69
C SER A 391 29.92 -30.88 5.67
N PHE A 392 29.01 -31.32 4.79
CA PHE A 392 28.72 -32.73 4.61
C PHE A 392 29.94 -33.55 4.21
N VAL A 393 30.69 -33.09 3.18
CA VAL A 393 31.90 -33.76 2.71
C VAL A 393 33.01 -33.75 3.77
N ALA A 394 33.19 -32.63 4.48
CA ALA A 394 34.17 -32.51 5.56
C ALA A 394 33.94 -33.56 6.66
N TRP A 395 32.67 -33.75 7.10
CA TRP A 395 32.35 -34.78 8.09
C TRP A 395 32.63 -36.20 7.60
N ILE A 396 32.34 -36.50 6.32
CA ILE A 396 32.67 -37.82 5.73
C ILE A 396 34.17 -38.09 5.79
N ILE A 397 35.01 -37.09 5.53
CA ILE A 397 36.47 -37.23 5.52
C ILE A 397 37.04 -37.27 6.93
N LEU A 398 36.53 -36.44 7.86
CA LEU A 398 37.10 -36.28 9.20
C LEU A 398 36.64 -37.34 10.19
N SER A 399 35.48 -37.99 9.97
CA SER A 399 34.93 -39.00 10.87
C SER A 399 34.72 -40.33 10.13
N PRO A 400 35.65 -41.29 10.20
CA PRO A 400 35.56 -42.52 9.44
C PRO A 400 34.38 -43.44 9.82
N THR A 401 33.89 -43.38 11.08
CA THR A 401 32.86 -44.27 11.60
C THR A 401 31.44 -43.70 11.49
N HIS A 402 31.26 -42.40 11.74
CA HIS A 402 29.92 -41.78 11.76
C HIS A 402 29.83 -40.55 10.84
N GLY A 403 30.80 -40.37 9.94
CA GLY A 403 30.94 -39.16 9.09
C GLY A 403 29.73 -38.89 8.22
N PHE A 404 29.08 -39.93 7.70
CA PHE A 404 27.88 -39.77 6.89
C PHE A 404 26.69 -39.24 7.70
N THR A 405 26.42 -39.80 8.87
CA THR A 405 25.31 -39.35 9.74
C THR A 405 25.54 -37.95 10.27
N HIS A 406 26.74 -37.66 10.79
CA HIS A 406 27.10 -36.31 11.26
C HIS A 406 27.09 -35.29 10.13
N GLY A 407 27.60 -35.68 8.96
CA GLY A 407 27.57 -34.83 7.76
C GLY A 407 26.16 -34.49 7.31
N LEU A 408 25.23 -35.48 7.34
CA LEU A 408 23.85 -35.23 6.98
C LEU A 408 23.15 -34.29 7.97
N VAL A 409 23.33 -34.52 9.27
CA VAL A 409 22.80 -33.62 10.31
C VAL A 409 23.34 -32.21 10.13
N ALA A 410 24.65 -32.07 9.87
CA ALA A 410 25.28 -30.80 9.63
C ALA A 410 24.72 -30.11 8.37
N LEU A 411 24.57 -30.83 7.26
CA LEU A 411 23.98 -30.33 6.02
C LEU A 411 22.57 -29.80 6.25
N VAL A 412 21.69 -30.59 6.88
CA VAL A 412 20.31 -30.18 7.18
C VAL A 412 20.31 -28.96 8.12
N SER A 413 21.12 -28.98 9.17
CA SER A 413 21.21 -27.87 10.14
C SER A 413 21.67 -26.56 9.49
N VAL A 414 22.69 -26.60 8.62
CA VAL A 414 23.16 -25.43 7.89
C VAL A 414 22.10 -24.88 6.96
N LEU A 415 21.40 -25.76 6.22
CA LEU A 415 20.33 -25.33 5.30
C LEU A 415 19.16 -24.66 6.03
N VAL A 416 18.79 -25.16 7.19
CA VAL A 416 17.65 -24.64 7.96
C VAL A 416 18.00 -23.36 8.70
N VAL A 417 19.13 -23.33 9.43
CA VAL A 417 19.48 -22.18 10.28
C VAL A 417 19.85 -20.94 9.47
N ALA A 418 20.37 -21.12 8.26
CA ALA A 418 20.79 -20.05 7.40
C ALA A 418 19.65 -19.28 6.69
N CYS A 419 18.39 -19.55 7.03
CA CYS A 419 17.28 -18.81 6.43
C CYS A 419 17.33 -17.32 6.81
N PRO A 420 17.51 -16.37 5.85
CA PRO A 420 17.48 -14.94 6.12
C PRO A 420 16.04 -14.40 6.14
N CYS A 421 15.12 -15.10 6.82
CA CYS A 421 13.67 -14.87 6.73
C CYS A 421 13.27 -13.44 7.14
N SER A 422 13.92 -12.88 8.18
CA SER A 422 13.62 -11.53 8.69
C SER A 422 14.31 -10.41 7.90
N LEU A 423 15.39 -10.71 7.18
CA LEU A 423 16.17 -9.69 6.45
C LEU A 423 15.32 -8.96 5.39
N GLY A 424 14.52 -9.70 4.63
CA GLY A 424 13.65 -9.13 3.59
C GLY A 424 12.48 -8.29 4.13
N LEU A 425 12.19 -8.37 5.44
CA LEU A 425 11.06 -7.71 6.08
C LEU A 425 11.44 -6.51 6.95
N ALA A 426 12.65 -6.49 7.49
CA ALA A 426 13.08 -5.48 8.47
C ALA A 426 12.90 -4.06 7.93
N THR A 427 13.48 -3.76 6.79
CA THR A 427 13.43 -2.42 6.17
C THR A 427 12.02 -2.03 5.71
N PRO A 428 11.29 -2.84 4.92
CA PRO A 428 9.95 -2.47 4.49
C PRO A 428 8.99 -2.26 5.66
N THR A 429 9.08 -3.08 6.71
CA THR A 429 8.22 -2.91 7.90
C THR A 429 8.53 -1.60 8.63
N ALA A 430 9.81 -1.26 8.81
CA ALA A 430 10.22 0.01 9.43
C ALA A 430 9.71 1.22 8.63
N ILE A 431 9.80 1.17 7.30
CA ILE A 431 9.30 2.23 6.41
C ILE A 431 7.79 2.38 6.52
N ILE A 432 7.02 1.28 6.45
CA ILE A 432 5.56 1.34 6.55
C ILE A 432 5.15 1.96 7.90
N VAL A 433 5.80 1.58 8.99
CA VAL A 433 5.54 2.17 10.32
C VAL A 433 5.92 3.64 10.33
N GLY A 434 7.08 4.01 9.78
CA GLY A 434 7.54 5.39 9.72
C GLY A 434 6.62 6.30 8.91
N VAL A 435 6.22 5.86 7.70
CA VAL A 435 5.28 6.60 6.85
C VAL A 435 3.90 6.71 7.51
N GLY A 436 3.41 5.60 8.10
CA GLY A 436 2.14 5.60 8.82
C GLY A 436 2.15 6.55 10.02
N ARG A 437 3.23 6.53 10.81
CA ARG A 437 3.37 7.45 11.96
C ARG A 437 3.49 8.91 11.53
N GLY A 438 4.19 9.17 10.41
CA GLY A 438 4.23 10.50 9.81
C GLY A 438 2.83 11.00 9.47
N ALA A 439 2.04 10.16 8.78
CA ALA A 439 0.68 10.50 8.39
C ALA A 439 -0.25 10.77 9.60
N ASP A 440 -0.10 10.00 10.70
CA ASP A 440 -0.87 10.20 11.95
C ASP A 440 -0.66 11.59 12.58
N ILE A 441 0.50 12.22 12.34
CA ILE A 441 0.85 13.56 12.85
C ILE A 441 0.81 14.65 11.77
N GLY A 442 0.16 14.37 10.63
CA GLY A 442 0.01 15.33 9.53
C GLY A 442 1.24 15.49 8.64
N VAL A 443 2.30 14.69 8.81
CA VAL A 443 3.50 14.71 7.97
C VAL A 443 3.36 13.71 6.82
N LEU A 444 3.17 14.21 5.61
CA LEU A 444 3.04 13.38 4.41
C LEU A 444 4.41 13.11 3.79
N ILE A 445 4.82 11.86 3.81
CA ILE A 445 6.10 11.42 3.24
C ILE A 445 5.85 11.01 1.79
N LYS A 446 6.49 11.71 0.85
CA LYS A 446 6.31 11.51 -0.58
C LYS A 446 6.89 10.19 -1.09
N ASP A 447 8.03 9.79 -0.56
CA ASP A 447 8.71 8.55 -0.93
C ASP A 447 9.51 7.98 0.25
N ALA A 448 9.73 6.67 0.23
CA ALA A 448 10.44 5.98 1.29
C ALA A 448 11.96 6.24 1.30
N ALA A 449 12.55 6.64 0.17
CA ALA A 449 13.97 6.97 0.09
C ALA A 449 14.28 8.25 0.88
N SER A 450 13.33 9.19 0.94
CA SER A 450 13.44 10.40 1.77
C SER A 450 13.62 10.06 3.25
N LEU A 451 12.96 9.01 3.78
CA LEU A 451 13.17 8.55 5.17
C LEU A 451 14.59 8.00 5.39
N GLU A 452 15.13 7.28 4.40
CA GLU A 452 16.51 6.77 4.49
C GLU A 452 17.53 7.90 4.50
N VAL A 453 17.32 8.92 3.66
CA VAL A 453 18.22 10.09 3.54
C VAL A 453 18.09 11.03 4.74
N ALA A 454 16.90 11.17 5.31
CA ALA A 454 16.61 12.09 6.41
C ALA A 454 17.56 11.90 7.61
N ARG A 455 17.99 10.65 7.90
CA ARG A 455 18.95 10.37 8.97
C ARG A 455 20.35 10.97 8.74
N LYS A 456 20.68 11.37 7.51
CA LYS A 456 22.00 11.94 7.13
C LYS A 456 21.97 13.46 7.06
N VAL A 457 20.83 14.08 7.40
CA VAL A 457 20.65 15.53 7.36
C VAL A 457 21.33 16.16 8.56
N ASP A 458 22.33 17.01 8.32
CA ASP A 458 23.04 17.77 9.34
C ASP A 458 22.57 19.23 9.38
N ILE A 459 22.04 19.75 8.27
CA ILE A 459 21.62 21.14 8.14
C ILE A 459 20.21 21.17 7.55
N VAL A 460 19.31 21.94 8.18
CA VAL A 460 17.95 22.17 7.71
C VAL A 460 17.83 23.65 7.34
N VAL A 461 17.42 23.90 6.09
CA VAL A 461 17.18 25.26 5.59
C VAL A 461 15.66 25.43 5.38
N PHE A 462 15.08 26.39 6.09
CA PHE A 462 13.67 26.69 6.01
C PHE A 462 13.43 27.86 5.04
N ASP A 463 12.46 27.68 4.13
CA ASP A 463 11.88 28.83 3.41
C ASP A 463 11.05 29.68 4.38
N LYS A 464 11.02 30.99 4.16
CA LYS A 464 10.28 31.89 5.04
C LYS A 464 8.78 31.81 4.77
N THR A 465 8.38 31.95 3.50
CA THR A 465 6.98 32.19 3.16
C THR A 465 6.21 30.89 2.99
N GLY A 466 5.15 30.70 3.79
CA GLY A 466 4.36 29.46 3.77
C GLY A 466 5.00 28.26 4.49
N THR A 467 6.23 28.42 5.04
CA THR A 467 6.91 27.41 5.84
C THR A 467 7.08 27.90 7.27
N ILE A 468 7.80 29.02 7.49
CA ILE A 468 7.92 29.64 8.83
C ILE A 468 6.71 30.53 9.11
N THR A 469 6.17 31.17 8.07
CA THR A 469 5.00 32.04 8.14
C THR A 469 3.80 31.35 7.50
N GLN A 470 2.60 31.76 7.89
CA GLN A 470 1.34 31.21 7.34
C GLN A 470 1.09 31.58 5.88
N GLY A 471 1.90 32.49 5.29
CA GLY A 471 1.74 32.95 3.91
C GLY A 471 0.56 33.91 3.70
N HIS A 472 -0.15 34.25 4.76
CA HIS A 472 -1.27 35.23 4.75
C HIS A 472 -0.86 36.49 5.48
N PRO A 473 -0.62 37.62 4.77
CA PRO A 473 -0.36 38.87 5.42
C PRO A 473 -1.59 39.35 6.18
N GLU A 474 -1.37 39.97 7.34
CA GLU A 474 -2.41 40.61 8.15
C GLU A 474 -1.99 42.05 8.52
N VAL A 475 -2.95 42.95 8.58
CA VAL A 475 -2.73 44.29 9.09
C VAL A 475 -2.73 44.23 10.61
N VAL A 476 -1.57 44.50 11.23
CA VAL A 476 -1.40 44.48 12.68
C VAL A 476 -1.82 45.80 13.29
N GLU A 477 -1.49 46.93 12.61
CA GLU A 477 -1.76 48.28 13.07
C GLU A 477 -1.97 49.21 11.88
N ALA A 478 -2.94 50.14 11.98
CA ALA A 478 -3.19 51.17 10.99
C ALA A 478 -3.10 52.53 11.65
N LEU A 479 -2.16 53.35 11.20
CA LEU A 479 -2.00 54.75 11.62
C LEU A 479 -2.67 55.66 10.60
N ILE A 480 -3.82 56.23 10.94
CA ILE A 480 -4.61 57.08 10.05
C ILE A 480 -4.53 58.52 10.57
N HIS A 481 -3.90 59.40 9.79
CA HIS A 481 -3.71 60.80 10.18
C HIS A 481 -4.95 61.68 9.91
N ASP A 482 -5.78 61.30 8.93
CA ASP A 482 -7.03 61.97 8.64
C ASP A 482 -8.18 60.98 8.67
N GLN A 483 -9.16 61.22 9.55
CA GLN A 483 -10.27 60.28 9.77
C GLN A 483 -11.45 60.48 8.80
N ASN A 484 -11.39 61.50 7.91
CA ASN A 484 -12.45 61.76 6.96
C ASN A 484 -12.51 60.73 5.84
N ASN A 485 -13.20 59.60 6.08
CA ASN A 485 -13.50 58.57 5.09
C ASN A 485 -12.30 57.80 4.52
N ILE A 486 -11.07 57.99 5.01
CA ILE A 486 -9.87 57.30 4.48
C ILE A 486 -9.97 55.77 4.59
N PRO A 487 -10.48 55.13 5.66
CA PRO A 487 -10.71 53.67 5.71
C PRO A 487 -11.59 53.17 4.56
N ALA A 488 -12.70 53.85 4.28
CA ALA A 488 -13.61 53.51 3.20
C ALA A 488 -12.99 53.67 1.81
N VAL A 489 -12.15 54.71 1.64
CA VAL A 489 -11.36 54.94 0.42
C VAL A 489 -10.38 53.82 0.20
N ILE A 490 -9.59 53.48 1.21
CA ILE A 490 -8.61 52.37 1.16
C ILE A 490 -9.32 51.07 0.82
N HIS A 491 -10.39 50.71 1.54
CA HIS A 491 -11.17 49.50 1.28
C HIS A 491 -11.69 49.46 -0.17
N SER A 492 -12.20 50.59 -0.69
CA SER A 492 -12.75 50.66 -2.03
C SER A 492 -11.69 50.49 -3.11
N LEU A 493 -10.51 51.07 -2.93
CA LEU A 493 -9.40 50.99 -3.87
C LEU A 493 -8.76 49.58 -3.88
N GLU A 494 -8.45 49.05 -2.70
CA GLU A 494 -7.78 47.77 -2.55
C GLU A 494 -8.67 46.59 -2.97
N HIS A 495 -9.99 46.72 -2.82
CA HIS A 495 -10.94 45.67 -3.24
C HIS A 495 -10.88 45.35 -4.75
N LEU A 496 -10.38 46.24 -5.57
CA LEU A 496 -10.23 46.07 -7.02
C LEU A 496 -8.94 45.33 -7.40
N SER A 497 -8.09 45.01 -6.42
CA SER A 497 -6.82 44.34 -6.63
C SER A 497 -6.91 42.89 -6.12
N THR A 498 -6.24 41.98 -6.81
CA THR A 498 -6.09 40.57 -6.40
C THR A 498 -4.78 40.29 -5.65
N HIS A 499 -4.07 41.35 -5.25
CA HIS A 499 -2.79 41.20 -4.54
C HIS A 499 -3.02 40.73 -3.09
N PRO A 500 -2.21 39.81 -2.52
CA PRO A 500 -2.38 39.32 -1.15
C PRO A 500 -2.38 40.42 -0.07
N LEU A 501 -1.64 41.51 -0.27
CA LEU A 501 -1.67 42.68 0.64
C LEU A 501 -3.00 43.43 0.56
N SER A 502 -3.56 43.56 -0.63
CA SER A 502 -4.86 44.18 -0.83
C SER A 502 -5.97 43.41 -0.11
N ASP A 503 -5.89 42.09 -0.17
CA ASP A 503 -6.81 41.20 0.52
C ASP A 503 -6.73 41.34 2.05
N ALA A 504 -5.51 41.49 2.60
CA ALA A 504 -5.28 41.73 4.02
C ALA A 504 -5.87 43.08 4.48
N ILE A 505 -5.67 44.10 3.66
CA ILE A 505 -6.21 45.46 3.92
C ILE A 505 -7.73 45.47 3.84
N CYS A 506 -8.32 44.79 2.86
CA CYS A 506 -9.76 44.65 2.72
C CYS A 506 -10.39 43.92 3.90
N ARG A 507 -9.75 42.87 4.44
CA ARG A 507 -10.19 42.18 5.64
C ARG A 507 -10.18 43.08 6.87
N TYR A 508 -9.13 43.87 7.03
CA TYR A 508 -9.00 44.80 8.16
C TYR A 508 -10.09 45.88 8.16
N PHE A 509 -10.39 46.46 7.00
CA PHE A 509 -11.40 47.50 6.80
C PHE A 509 -12.76 46.95 6.32
N SER A 510 -13.08 45.70 6.58
CA SER A 510 -14.28 45.00 6.06
C SER A 510 -15.62 45.63 6.50
N ALA A 511 -15.64 46.35 7.63
CA ALA A 511 -16.82 47.06 8.12
C ALA A 511 -17.13 48.37 7.36
N GLU A 512 -16.20 48.85 6.52
CA GLU A 512 -16.33 50.14 5.84
C GLU A 512 -17.15 50.02 4.56
N GLN A 513 -17.98 51.03 4.31
CA GLN A 513 -18.83 51.07 3.13
C GLN A 513 -18.01 51.39 1.88
N ARG A 514 -18.17 50.59 0.83
CA ARG A 514 -17.46 50.78 -0.45
C ARG A 514 -17.99 51.94 -1.21
N MET A 515 -17.06 52.70 -1.82
CA MET A 515 -17.34 53.83 -2.70
C MET A 515 -17.07 53.47 -4.16
N PRO A 516 -17.76 54.05 -5.14
CA PRO A 516 -17.46 53.81 -6.55
C PRO A 516 -16.09 54.41 -6.91
N VAL A 517 -15.22 53.58 -7.49
CA VAL A 517 -13.88 53.94 -7.95
C VAL A 517 -13.88 54.04 -9.47
N PHE A 518 -13.37 55.14 -9.97
CA PHE A 518 -13.22 55.42 -11.39
C PHE A 518 -11.74 55.45 -11.76
N ARG A 519 -11.41 55.19 -13.02
CA ARG A 519 -10.04 55.26 -13.57
C ARG A 519 -9.04 54.43 -12.72
N PHE A 520 -9.47 53.23 -12.31
CA PHE A 520 -8.59 52.34 -11.56
C PHE A 520 -7.41 51.85 -12.44
N SER A 521 -6.21 51.90 -11.88
CA SER A 521 -5.00 51.40 -12.52
C SER A 521 -4.10 50.75 -11.47
N ALA A 522 -3.60 49.57 -11.77
CA ALA A 522 -2.60 48.86 -10.97
C ALA A 522 -1.23 48.94 -11.67
N THR A 523 -0.23 49.46 -10.98
CA THR A 523 1.14 49.51 -11.49
C THR A 523 1.98 48.42 -10.78
N PRO A 524 2.43 47.40 -11.50
CA PRO A 524 3.19 46.28 -10.90
C PRO A 524 4.40 46.78 -10.11
N GLY A 525 4.55 46.29 -8.86
CA GLY A 525 5.63 46.62 -7.95
C GLY A 525 5.58 48.03 -7.34
N LYS A 526 4.58 48.86 -7.70
CA LYS A 526 4.44 50.23 -7.16
C LYS A 526 3.17 50.40 -6.34
N GLY A 527 2.00 49.97 -6.84
CA GLY A 527 0.72 50.10 -6.12
C GLY A 527 -0.47 50.36 -7.04
N LEU A 528 -1.53 50.95 -6.47
CA LEU A 528 -2.83 51.18 -7.07
C LEU A 528 -3.13 52.65 -7.16
N THR A 529 -3.84 53.05 -8.20
CA THR A 529 -4.33 54.43 -8.39
C THR A 529 -5.80 54.36 -8.76
N GLY A 530 -6.62 55.25 -8.22
CA GLY A 530 -8.03 55.36 -8.58
C GLY A 530 -8.64 56.68 -8.16
N CYS A 531 -9.71 57.08 -8.84
CA CYS A 531 -10.46 58.32 -8.55
C CYS A 531 -11.74 57.97 -7.77
N ILE A 532 -11.95 58.63 -6.63
CA ILE A 532 -13.19 58.54 -5.85
C ILE A 532 -13.73 59.97 -5.70
N GLY A 533 -14.91 60.23 -6.23
CA GLY A 533 -15.44 61.58 -6.36
C GLY A 533 -14.56 62.43 -7.27
N THR A 534 -14.06 63.56 -6.77
CA THR A 534 -13.19 64.47 -7.48
C THR A 534 -11.70 64.30 -7.21
N HIS A 535 -11.34 63.40 -6.31
CA HIS A 535 -9.96 63.20 -5.84
C HIS A 535 -9.35 61.92 -6.41
N THR A 536 -8.06 62.00 -6.75
CA THR A 536 -7.24 60.84 -7.12
C THR A 536 -6.48 60.34 -5.90
N TYR A 537 -6.61 59.05 -5.60
CA TYR A 537 -5.95 58.40 -4.49
C TYR A 537 -4.91 57.41 -4.99
N TYR A 538 -3.85 57.26 -4.21
CA TYR A 538 -2.74 56.33 -4.47
C TYR A 538 -2.58 55.40 -3.26
N SER A 539 -2.51 54.12 -3.50
CA SER A 539 -2.22 53.11 -2.47
C SER A 539 -1.03 52.27 -2.92
N GLY A 540 0.06 52.31 -2.18
CA GLY A 540 1.26 51.54 -2.53
C GLY A 540 2.54 52.10 -1.92
N SER A 541 3.68 51.76 -2.50
CA SER A 541 4.99 52.26 -2.08
C SER A 541 5.18 53.71 -2.51
N CYS A 542 6.09 54.44 -1.85
CA CYS A 542 6.42 55.82 -2.21
C CYS A 542 6.90 55.96 -3.67
N LEU A 543 7.33 54.89 -4.31
CA LEU A 543 7.70 54.85 -5.72
C LEU A 543 6.51 55.08 -6.69
N LEU A 544 5.28 55.08 -6.19
CA LEU A 544 4.09 55.30 -7.01
C LEU A 544 3.87 56.77 -7.32
N TYR A 545 4.30 57.70 -6.42
CA TYR A 545 4.09 59.15 -6.51
C TYR A 545 5.39 59.98 -6.49
N THR A 546 6.55 59.31 -6.35
CA THR A 546 7.87 59.90 -6.62
C THR A 546 8.33 59.60 -8.04
#